data_27ae33976d3ad3ec360c0c9001e507e6
#
_entry.id   27ae33976d3ad3ec360c0c9001e507e6
#
_cell.length_a   1.000
_cell.length_b   1.000
_cell.length_c   1.000
_cell.angle_alpha   90.00
_cell.angle_beta   90.00
_cell.angle_gamma   90.00
#
_symmetry.space_group_name_H-M   'P 1'
#
loop_
_entity.id
_entity.type
_entity.pdbx_description
1 polymer ?
#
loop_
_entity_poly.entity_id
_entity_poly.type
_entity_poly.pdbx_seq_one_letter_code
_entity_poly.pdbx_strand_id
1 'polypeptide(L)'
;MRIVIAAMLLLLSQPVFAFGKTGHQLVCDLAYQLVNSDTKLKLDTLLKPAPHTKFANACSWPDEVRSQETFKWSAPHHYVNMARGETAVSMQHCPAQGCILSAISDMQQRLAQNPADWQALLFLAHHIADLHQPLHVSFADDLGGNRTAVYFLGQPNNLHGVWDFGLLKQLGYETEPSKFSDLLAQISPERRLTWQQGDVLSWANESAAITVDIYQHYKPGMLLGEDYVKLYQPLLEQRVQQAAVRLAMLLDQLLAN
;
A
#
# COMPACT_ATOMS: atom_id res chain seq x y z
N MET A 1 -17.12 44.54 27.94
CA MET A 1 -17.66 43.46 27.14
C MET A 1 -16.47 42.88 26.34
N ARG A 2 -15.88 41.77 26.79
CA ARG A 2 -14.73 41.13 26.12
C ARG A 2 -15.27 40.10 25.14
N ILE A 3 -15.09 40.33 23.83
CA ILE A 3 -15.44 39.37 22.78
C ILE A 3 -14.32 38.33 22.74
N VAL A 4 -14.63 37.10 23.17
CA VAL A 4 -13.75 35.95 22.98
C VAL A 4 -14.02 35.39 21.59
N ILE A 5 -13.12 35.63 20.66
CA ILE A 5 -13.15 35.01 19.34
C ILE A 5 -12.60 33.59 19.51
N ALA A 6 -13.49 32.61 19.55
CA ALA A 6 -13.12 31.20 19.46
C ALA A 6 -12.69 30.90 18.02
N ALA A 7 -11.39 30.77 17.79
CA ALA A 7 -10.85 30.27 16.52
C ALA A 7 -11.21 28.78 16.41
N MET A 8 -12.23 28.49 15.60
CA MET A 8 -12.61 27.13 15.22
C MET A 8 -11.55 26.61 14.24
N LEU A 9 -10.59 25.85 14.73
CA LEU A 9 -9.66 25.10 13.90
C LEU A 9 -10.45 24.05 13.10
N LEU A 10 -10.75 24.39 11.85
CA LEU A 10 -11.20 23.42 10.85
C LEU A 10 -10.03 22.44 10.62
N LEU A 11 -10.09 21.29 11.25
CA LEU A 11 -9.28 20.13 10.89
C LEU A 11 -9.74 19.71 9.49
N LEU A 12 -9.06 20.22 8.46
CA LEU A 12 -9.17 19.73 7.11
C LEU A 12 -8.67 18.27 7.16
N SER A 13 -9.60 17.32 7.16
CA SER A 13 -9.28 15.91 6.94
C SER A 13 -8.66 15.81 5.55
N GLN A 14 -7.34 15.72 5.49
CA GLN A 14 -6.64 15.37 4.25
C GLN A 14 -7.15 14.00 3.81
N PRO A 15 -7.47 13.81 2.52
CA PRO A 15 -7.79 12.48 2.03
C PRO A 15 -6.59 11.57 2.32
N VAL A 16 -6.83 10.51 3.08
CA VAL A 16 -5.83 9.48 3.34
C VAL A 16 -5.67 8.69 2.04
N PHE A 17 -4.55 8.87 1.36
CA PHE A 17 -4.15 8.05 0.22
C PHE A 17 -3.34 6.87 0.76
N ALA A 18 -3.80 5.65 0.49
CA ALA A 18 -3.11 4.42 0.82
C ALA A 18 -1.77 4.33 0.07
N PHE A 19 -0.69 3.91 0.69
CA PHE A 19 0.70 3.80 0.20
C PHE A 19 1.15 4.94 -0.75
N GLY A 20 0.40 6.04 -0.76
CA GLY A 20 0.53 7.19 -1.62
C GLY A 20 0.55 6.84 -3.12
N LYS A 21 0.31 7.82 -3.96
CA LYS A 21 0.37 7.62 -5.42
C LYS A 21 1.73 7.05 -5.87
N THR A 22 2.82 7.54 -5.30
CA THR A 22 4.19 7.13 -5.63
C THR A 22 4.46 5.67 -5.28
N GLY A 23 4.02 5.20 -4.10
CA GLY A 23 4.19 3.80 -3.69
C GLY A 23 3.46 2.84 -4.62
N HIS A 24 2.19 3.11 -4.94
CA HIS A 24 1.43 2.32 -5.92
C HIS A 24 2.08 2.31 -7.29
N GLN A 25 2.54 3.47 -7.78
CA GLN A 25 3.23 3.56 -9.07
C GLN A 25 4.51 2.73 -9.10
N LEU A 26 5.34 2.81 -8.06
CA LEU A 26 6.57 2.03 -7.93
C LEU A 26 6.29 0.52 -7.94
N VAL A 27 5.34 0.06 -7.11
CA VAL A 27 5.00 -1.37 -7.03
C VAL A 27 4.53 -1.89 -8.39
N CYS A 28 3.62 -1.18 -9.05
CA CYS A 28 3.05 -1.64 -10.30
C CYS A 28 4.01 -1.51 -11.49
N ASP A 29 4.86 -0.50 -11.51
CA ASP A 29 5.90 -0.39 -12.54
C ASP A 29 6.94 -1.49 -12.40
N LEU A 30 7.42 -1.77 -11.18
CA LEU A 30 8.30 -2.91 -10.91
C LEU A 30 7.64 -4.23 -11.27
N ALA A 31 6.37 -4.46 -10.89
CA ALA A 31 5.64 -5.66 -11.24
C ALA A 31 5.52 -5.83 -12.76
N TYR A 32 5.23 -4.76 -13.50
CA TYR A 32 5.18 -4.77 -14.95
C TYR A 32 6.52 -5.17 -15.59
N GLN A 33 7.65 -4.77 -15.01
CA GLN A 33 8.95 -5.22 -15.50
C GLN A 33 9.22 -6.71 -15.20
N LEU A 34 8.64 -7.25 -14.12
CA LEU A 34 8.88 -8.60 -13.62
C LEU A 34 7.96 -9.69 -14.21
N VAL A 35 6.78 -9.34 -14.74
CA VAL A 35 5.87 -10.28 -15.40
C VAL A 35 6.44 -10.77 -16.73
N ASN A 36 5.96 -11.93 -17.21
CA ASN A 36 6.34 -12.47 -18.51
C ASN A 36 5.77 -11.62 -19.67
N SER A 37 6.26 -11.86 -20.90
CA SER A 37 5.87 -11.08 -22.09
C SER A 37 4.39 -11.18 -22.41
N ASP A 38 3.78 -12.36 -22.23
CA ASP A 38 2.37 -12.57 -22.54
C ASP A 38 1.48 -11.84 -21.55
N THR A 39 1.84 -11.87 -20.27
CA THR A 39 1.16 -11.08 -19.23
C THR A 39 1.25 -9.58 -19.52
N LYS A 40 2.41 -9.06 -19.98
CA LYS A 40 2.53 -7.65 -20.39
C LYS A 40 1.53 -7.27 -21.47
N LEU A 41 1.43 -8.07 -22.54
CA LEU A 41 0.49 -7.83 -23.64
C LEU A 41 -0.97 -7.86 -23.18
N LYS A 42 -1.30 -8.76 -22.24
CA LYS A 42 -2.64 -8.84 -21.65
C LYS A 42 -2.93 -7.62 -20.78
N LEU A 43 -2.00 -7.18 -19.94
CA LEU A 43 -2.13 -5.96 -19.13
C LEU A 43 -2.38 -4.74 -20.01
N ASP A 44 -1.57 -4.54 -21.06
CA ASP A 44 -1.74 -3.42 -21.99
C ASP A 44 -3.10 -3.46 -22.70
N THR A 45 -3.63 -4.66 -22.95
CA THR A 45 -4.95 -4.83 -23.58
C THR A 45 -6.08 -4.56 -22.58
N LEU A 46 -5.98 -5.08 -21.36
CA LEU A 46 -6.97 -4.90 -20.30
C LEU A 46 -7.13 -3.43 -19.89
N LEU A 47 -6.06 -2.66 -19.97
CA LEU A 47 -6.07 -1.26 -19.56
C LEU A 47 -6.58 -0.29 -20.64
N LYS A 48 -6.84 -0.73 -21.86
CA LYS A 48 -7.38 0.16 -22.93
C LYS A 48 -8.67 0.89 -22.52
N PRO A 49 -9.67 0.24 -21.86
CA PRO A 49 -10.87 0.93 -21.39
C PRO A 49 -10.71 1.66 -20.04
N ALA A 50 -9.58 1.49 -19.35
CA ALA A 50 -9.35 2.10 -18.04
C ALA A 50 -9.03 3.60 -18.15
N PRO A 51 -9.28 4.42 -17.11
CA PRO A 51 -8.92 5.83 -17.10
C PRO A 51 -7.43 6.11 -17.31
N HIS A 52 -6.59 5.17 -16.91
CA HIS A 52 -5.14 5.21 -17.09
C HIS A 52 -4.68 3.98 -17.87
N THR A 53 -4.00 4.19 -19.00
CA THR A 53 -3.56 3.09 -19.88
C THR A 53 -2.18 2.52 -19.51
N LYS A 54 -1.40 3.21 -18.67
CA LYS A 54 -0.15 2.70 -18.14
C LYS A 54 -0.39 2.05 -16.79
N PHE A 55 0.04 0.80 -16.61
CA PHE A 55 -0.23 0.01 -15.41
C PHE A 55 0.23 0.73 -14.14
N ALA A 56 1.44 1.30 -14.12
CA ALA A 56 1.93 2.10 -13.00
C ALA A 56 0.94 3.20 -12.58
N ASN A 57 0.44 3.99 -13.53
CA ASN A 57 -0.50 5.07 -13.23
C ASN A 57 -1.89 4.55 -12.82
N ALA A 58 -2.31 3.44 -13.39
CA ALA A 58 -3.62 2.84 -13.14
C ALA A 58 -3.76 2.29 -11.72
N CYS A 59 -2.65 1.90 -11.08
CA CYS A 59 -2.68 1.31 -9.72
C CYS A 59 -3.15 2.26 -8.62
N SER A 60 -3.16 3.58 -8.85
CA SER A 60 -3.73 4.55 -7.92
C SER A 60 -5.23 4.77 -8.12
N TRP A 61 -5.82 4.21 -9.19
CA TRP A 61 -7.23 4.43 -9.52
C TRP A 61 -8.22 4.02 -8.41
N PRO A 62 -8.04 2.92 -7.65
CA PRO A 62 -8.91 2.60 -6.52
C PRO A 62 -9.05 3.73 -5.49
N ASP A 63 -7.97 4.42 -5.18
CA ASP A 63 -7.99 5.60 -4.31
C ASP A 63 -8.72 6.80 -4.93
N GLU A 64 -8.58 7.00 -6.25
CA GLU A 64 -9.25 8.09 -6.97
C GLU A 64 -10.77 7.94 -6.96
N VAL A 65 -11.28 6.71 -6.91
CA VAL A 65 -12.72 6.42 -7.00
C VAL A 65 -13.40 6.07 -5.67
N ARG A 66 -12.66 5.73 -4.61
CA ARG A 66 -13.23 5.24 -3.34
C ARG A 66 -14.23 6.17 -2.66
N SER A 67 -14.19 7.49 -2.96
CA SER A 67 -15.15 8.46 -2.45
C SER A 67 -16.42 8.56 -3.30
N GLN A 68 -16.43 7.99 -4.52
CA GLN A 68 -17.59 7.95 -5.40
C GLN A 68 -18.61 6.92 -4.87
N GLU A 69 -19.90 7.23 -4.97
CA GLU A 69 -20.97 6.40 -4.42
C GLU A 69 -20.90 4.93 -4.85
N THR A 70 -20.58 4.70 -6.13
CA THR A 70 -20.48 3.35 -6.72
C THR A 70 -19.30 2.53 -6.20
N PHE A 71 -18.31 3.19 -5.57
CA PHE A 71 -17.08 2.55 -5.07
C PHE A 71 -16.87 2.69 -3.56
N LYS A 72 -17.81 3.29 -2.82
CA LYS A 72 -17.72 3.44 -1.35
C LYS A 72 -17.54 2.11 -0.62
N TRP A 73 -17.99 1.00 -1.22
CA TRP A 73 -17.79 -0.34 -0.69
C TRP A 73 -16.32 -0.71 -0.53
N SER A 74 -15.43 -0.14 -1.34
CA SER A 74 -14.00 -0.45 -1.30
C SER A 74 -13.25 0.22 -0.15
N ALA A 75 -13.81 1.21 0.52
CA ALA A 75 -13.12 1.96 1.56
C ALA A 75 -12.54 1.09 2.69
N PRO A 76 -13.22 0.06 3.25
CA PRO A 76 -12.63 -0.83 4.26
C PRO A 76 -11.64 -1.85 3.68
N HIS A 77 -11.52 -1.97 2.37
CA HIS A 77 -10.72 -3.00 1.70
C HIS A 77 -9.23 -2.63 1.56
N HIS A 78 -8.84 -1.42 1.97
CA HIS A 78 -7.44 -0.97 1.91
C HIS A 78 -6.60 -1.42 3.11
N TYR A 79 -7.21 -1.98 4.17
CA TYR A 79 -6.50 -2.31 5.40
C TYR A 79 -7.15 -3.48 6.16
N VAL A 80 -6.43 -3.99 7.13
CA VAL A 80 -6.94 -4.86 8.21
C VAL A 80 -6.36 -4.40 9.53
N ASN A 81 -7.21 -4.33 10.56
CA ASN A 81 -6.82 -3.84 11.87
C ASN A 81 -6.86 -4.95 12.92
N MET A 82 -5.85 -4.97 13.79
CA MET A 82 -5.75 -5.83 14.98
C MET A 82 -5.89 -5.00 16.25
N ALA A 83 -6.15 -5.65 17.38
CA ALA A 83 -6.17 -4.99 18.68
C ALA A 83 -4.74 -4.64 19.13
N ARG A 84 -4.62 -3.60 19.98
CA ARG A 84 -3.34 -3.26 20.60
C ARG A 84 -2.83 -4.42 21.45
N GLY A 85 -1.59 -4.85 21.20
CA GLY A 85 -0.97 -5.99 21.87
C GLY A 85 -1.01 -7.29 21.07
N GLU A 86 -1.82 -7.38 20.01
CA GLU A 86 -1.72 -8.46 19.05
C GLU A 86 -0.51 -8.26 18.14
N THR A 87 0.02 -9.34 17.58
CA THR A 87 1.22 -9.34 16.72
C THR A 87 0.99 -9.94 15.35
N ALA A 88 -0.24 -10.40 15.09
CA ALA A 88 -0.63 -11.04 13.84
C ALA A 88 -2.11 -10.82 13.55
N VAL A 89 -2.45 -10.85 12.26
CA VAL A 89 -3.82 -10.77 11.75
C VAL A 89 -4.31 -12.12 11.23
N SER A 90 -5.61 -12.27 11.15
CA SER A 90 -6.30 -13.42 10.56
C SER A 90 -7.59 -12.96 9.90
N MET A 91 -8.31 -13.85 9.23
CA MET A 91 -9.63 -13.55 8.65
C MET A 91 -10.67 -13.12 9.71
N GLN A 92 -10.46 -13.43 10.99
CA GLN A 92 -11.34 -12.99 12.09
C GLN A 92 -11.28 -11.48 12.34
N HIS A 93 -10.22 -10.80 11.87
CA HIS A 93 -10.07 -9.35 11.93
C HIS A 93 -10.82 -8.61 10.81
N CYS A 94 -11.32 -9.34 9.79
CA CYS A 94 -12.16 -8.75 8.76
C CYS A 94 -13.58 -8.53 9.30
N PRO A 95 -14.09 -7.29 9.33
CA PRO A 95 -15.50 -7.04 9.64
C PRO A 95 -16.41 -7.56 8.53
N ALA A 96 -17.73 -7.54 8.77
CA ALA A 96 -18.73 -8.08 7.82
C ALA A 96 -18.68 -7.41 6.42
N GLN A 97 -18.28 -6.14 6.36
CA GLN A 97 -18.09 -5.40 5.10
C GLN A 97 -16.79 -5.75 4.36
N GLY A 98 -15.98 -6.64 4.90
CA GLY A 98 -14.68 -7.03 4.32
C GLY A 98 -13.50 -6.24 4.87
N CYS A 99 -12.32 -6.65 4.45
CA CYS A 99 -11.02 -6.03 4.72
C CYS A 99 -10.07 -6.34 3.56
N ILE A 100 -8.83 -5.90 3.62
CA ILE A 100 -7.84 -6.12 2.55
C ILE A 100 -7.62 -7.62 2.25
N LEU A 101 -7.68 -8.50 3.26
CA LEU A 101 -7.50 -9.94 3.07
C LEU A 101 -8.62 -10.55 2.22
N SER A 102 -9.88 -10.25 2.54
CA SER A 102 -11.03 -10.71 1.75
C SER A 102 -11.06 -10.07 0.37
N ALA A 103 -10.72 -8.78 0.27
CA ALA A 103 -10.73 -8.05 -0.99
C ALA A 103 -9.73 -8.62 -2.01
N ILE A 104 -8.52 -8.98 -1.59
CA ILE A 104 -7.54 -9.62 -2.47
C ILE A 104 -8.09 -10.96 -3.00
N SER A 105 -8.69 -11.79 -2.14
CA SER A 105 -9.31 -13.05 -2.53
C SER A 105 -10.45 -12.84 -3.53
N ASP A 106 -11.32 -11.87 -3.27
CA ASP A 106 -12.46 -11.55 -4.13
C ASP A 106 -12.00 -11.07 -5.52
N MET A 107 -10.96 -10.23 -5.58
CA MET A 107 -10.43 -9.75 -6.86
C MET A 107 -9.74 -10.86 -7.66
N GLN A 108 -9.04 -11.77 -7.00
CA GLN A 108 -8.48 -12.97 -7.65
C GLN A 108 -9.58 -13.85 -8.23
N GLN A 109 -10.67 -14.08 -7.48
CA GLN A 109 -11.80 -14.87 -7.95
C GLN A 109 -12.52 -14.19 -9.13
N ARG A 110 -12.72 -12.87 -9.09
CA ARG A 110 -13.31 -12.10 -10.21
C ARG A 110 -12.48 -12.22 -11.47
N LEU A 111 -11.15 -12.07 -11.38
CA LEU A 111 -10.24 -12.23 -12.52
C LEU A 111 -10.22 -13.66 -13.06
N ALA A 112 -10.28 -14.68 -12.19
CA ALA A 112 -10.37 -16.06 -12.63
C ALA A 112 -11.67 -16.36 -13.39
N GLN A 113 -12.79 -15.73 -13.01
CA GLN A 113 -14.09 -15.84 -13.68
C GLN A 113 -14.20 -14.98 -14.95
N ASN A 114 -13.60 -13.81 -14.93
CA ASN A 114 -13.58 -12.86 -16.04
C ASN A 114 -12.20 -12.21 -16.18
N PRO A 115 -11.29 -12.80 -16.98
CA PRO A 115 -9.95 -12.26 -17.21
C PRO A 115 -9.93 -10.87 -17.88
N ALA A 116 -11.08 -10.38 -18.39
CA ALA A 116 -11.23 -9.04 -18.95
C ALA A 116 -11.67 -7.97 -17.92
N ASP A 117 -11.83 -8.32 -16.66
CA ASP A 117 -12.22 -7.40 -15.59
C ASP A 117 -11.08 -6.47 -15.16
N TRP A 118 -10.88 -5.39 -15.90
CA TRP A 118 -9.84 -4.41 -15.61
C TRP A 118 -9.99 -3.74 -14.23
N GLN A 119 -11.24 -3.62 -13.70
CA GLN A 119 -11.45 -3.06 -12.37
C GLN A 119 -10.93 -4.01 -11.29
N ALA A 120 -11.24 -5.31 -11.41
CA ALA A 120 -10.71 -6.31 -10.49
C ALA A 120 -9.18 -6.37 -10.55
N LEU A 121 -8.58 -6.24 -11.74
CA LEU A 121 -7.13 -6.14 -11.93
C LEU A 121 -6.55 -4.97 -11.12
N LEU A 122 -7.13 -3.78 -11.26
CA LEU A 122 -6.61 -2.58 -10.60
C LEU A 122 -6.82 -2.61 -9.08
N PHE A 123 -7.97 -3.10 -8.60
CA PHE A 123 -8.18 -3.33 -7.17
C PHE A 123 -7.21 -4.37 -6.61
N LEU A 124 -6.96 -5.49 -7.31
CA LEU A 124 -5.97 -6.48 -6.88
C LEU A 124 -4.58 -5.88 -6.74
N ALA A 125 -4.12 -5.18 -7.80
CA ALA A 125 -2.79 -4.57 -7.82
C ALA A 125 -2.61 -3.55 -6.70
N HIS A 126 -3.62 -2.70 -6.47
CA HIS A 126 -3.65 -1.72 -5.41
C HIS A 126 -3.59 -2.36 -4.02
N HIS A 127 -4.46 -3.34 -3.76
CA HIS A 127 -4.52 -4.00 -2.46
C HIS A 127 -3.26 -4.82 -2.15
N ILE A 128 -2.59 -5.40 -3.17
CA ILE A 128 -1.28 -6.03 -2.94
C ILE A 128 -0.24 -4.99 -2.52
N ALA A 129 -0.24 -3.80 -3.09
CA ALA A 129 0.64 -2.72 -2.65
C ALA A 129 0.32 -2.27 -1.21
N ASP A 130 -0.96 -2.03 -0.90
CA ASP A 130 -1.42 -1.66 0.44
C ASP A 130 -1.06 -2.69 1.50
N LEU A 131 -1.21 -4.00 1.20
CA LEU A 131 -0.87 -5.08 2.11
C LEU A 131 0.60 -5.04 2.55
N HIS A 132 1.48 -4.47 1.72
CA HIS A 132 2.90 -4.37 1.99
C HIS A 132 3.30 -3.04 2.65
N GLN A 133 2.40 -2.07 2.78
CA GLN A 133 2.58 -0.92 3.64
C GLN A 133 2.24 -1.33 5.08
N PRO A 134 3.21 -1.33 6.01
CA PRO A 134 2.99 -1.92 7.33
C PRO A 134 1.77 -1.37 8.09
N LEU A 135 1.51 -0.07 8.00
CA LEU A 135 0.42 0.57 8.75
C LEU A 135 -0.98 0.33 8.14
N HIS A 136 -1.07 -0.37 7.01
CA HIS A 136 -2.34 -0.94 6.49
C HIS A 136 -2.70 -2.29 7.15
N VAL A 137 -1.74 -2.90 7.85
CA VAL A 137 -1.95 -4.09 8.69
C VAL A 137 -1.54 -3.70 10.10
N SER A 138 -2.43 -3.00 10.81
CA SER A 138 -2.04 -2.24 11.99
C SER A 138 -3.10 -2.23 13.08
N PHE A 139 -2.96 -1.32 14.05
CA PHE A 139 -3.81 -1.26 15.22
C PHE A 139 -5.08 -0.44 14.97
N ALA A 140 -6.22 -0.96 15.47
CA ALA A 140 -7.54 -0.34 15.30
C ALA A 140 -7.71 0.98 16.08
N ASP A 141 -7.11 1.07 17.26
CA ASP A 141 -7.33 2.16 18.23
C ASP A 141 -6.86 3.53 17.74
N ASP A 142 -5.85 3.56 16.87
CA ASP A 142 -5.36 4.80 16.26
C ASP A 142 -5.52 4.85 14.73
N LEU A 143 -6.35 3.94 14.18
CA LEU A 143 -6.62 3.84 12.73
C LEU A 143 -5.32 3.66 11.91
N GLY A 144 -4.48 2.72 12.33
CA GLY A 144 -3.22 2.45 11.64
C GLY A 144 -2.24 3.62 11.67
N GLY A 145 -2.19 4.39 12.75
CA GLY A 145 -1.31 5.55 12.90
C GLY A 145 -1.87 6.86 12.35
N ASN A 146 -3.07 6.87 11.77
CA ASN A 146 -3.70 8.10 11.28
C ASN A 146 -4.02 9.08 12.43
N ARG A 147 -4.26 8.58 13.65
CA ARG A 147 -4.48 9.39 14.87
C ARG A 147 -3.21 9.63 15.67
N THR A 148 -2.09 9.08 15.26
CA THR A 148 -0.79 9.24 15.91
C THR A 148 -0.06 10.42 15.29
N ALA A 149 -0.22 11.62 15.90
CA ALA A 149 0.44 12.84 15.46
C ALA A 149 1.95 12.77 15.69
N VAL A 150 2.73 13.15 14.68
CA VAL A 150 4.19 13.20 14.70
C VAL A 150 4.72 14.48 14.06
N TYR A 151 5.99 14.78 14.30
CA TYR A 151 6.74 15.72 13.48
C TYR A 151 7.74 14.95 12.63
N PHE A 152 7.55 14.98 11.32
CA PHE A 152 8.46 14.35 10.36
C PHE A 152 9.30 15.41 9.66
N LEU A 153 10.62 15.36 9.87
CA LEU A 153 11.58 16.35 9.36
C LEU A 153 11.16 17.79 9.69
N GLY A 154 10.66 18.00 10.91
CA GLY A 154 10.22 19.29 11.40
C GLY A 154 8.84 19.75 10.91
N GLN A 155 8.12 18.96 10.12
CA GLN A 155 6.78 19.28 9.63
C GLN A 155 5.72 18.42 10.34
N PRO A 156 4.56 19.00 10.71
CA PRO A 156 3.43 18.24 11.26
C PRO A 156 2.98 17.15 10.28
N ASN A 157 2.76 15.95 10.79
CA ASN A 157 2.26 14.80 10.05
C ASN A 157 1.54 13.83 11.02
N ASN A 158 1.04 12.72 10.51
CA ASN A 158 0.70 11.55 11.30
C ASN A 158 1.60 10.36 10.91
N LEU A 159 1.68 9.36 11.78
CA LEU A 159 2.58 8.23 11.57
C LEU A 159 2.23 7.47 10.28
N HIS A 160 0.95 7.30 9.96
CA HIS A 160 0.49 6.66 8.72
C HIS A 160 1.00 7.42 7.48
N GLY A 161 0.79 8.73 7.43
CA GLY A 161 1.22 9.57 6.30
C GLY A 161 2.75 9.61 6.12
N VAL A 162 3.52 9.42 7.18
CA VAL A 162 4.99 9.25 7.05
C VAL A 162 5.32 8.02 6.21
N TRP A 163 4.59 6.91 6.40
CA TRP A 163 4.81 5.65 5.67
C TRP A 163 4.18 5.65 4.28
N ASP A 164 3.04 6.31 4.09
CA ASP A 164 2.38 6.37 2.78
C ASP A 164 3.17 7.20 1.76
N PHE A 165 3.69 8.36 2.18
CA PHE A 165 4.33 9.29 1.25
C PHE A 165 5.56 10.00 1.81
N GLY A 166 5.66 10.22 3.12
CA GLY A 166 6.74 11.00 3.71
C GLY A 166 8.11 10.40 3.42
N LEU A 167 8.30 9.11 3.68
CA LEU A 167 9.56 8.39 3.45
C LEU A 167 9.91 8.34 1.95
N LEU A 168 8.96 7.97 1.08
CA LEU A 168 9.19 7.89 -0.37
C LEU A 168 9.59 9.22 -0.96
N LYS A 169 8.92 10.31 -0.55
CA LYS A 169 9.23 11.68 -0.97
C LYS A 169 10.63 12.09 -0.50
N GLN A 170 10.96 11.87 0.78
CA GLN A 170 12.27 12.21 1.33
C GLN A 170 13.41 11.44 0.65
N LEU A 171 13.15 10.19 0.25
CA LEU A 171 14.09 9.35 -0.47
C LEU A 171 14.20 9.66 -1.96
N GLY A 172 13.45 10.63 -2.49
CA GLY A 172 13.53 11.09 -3.87
C GLY A 172 12.79 10.24 -4.91
N TYR A 173 11.96 9.28 -4.50
CA TYR A 173 11.25 8.41 -5.45
C TYR A 173 10.24 9.12 -6.36
N GLU A 174 9.82 10.33 -6.01
CA GLU A 174 8.94 11.16 -6.85
C GLU A 174 9.70 11.90 -7.96
N THR A 175 11.00 12.14 -7.78
CA THR A 175 11.77 13.09 -8.60
C THR A 175 12.98 12.49 -9.29
N GLU A 176 13.46 11.33 -8.84
CA GLU A 176 14.69 10.70 -9.31
C GLU A 176 14.43 9.36 -10.01
N PRO A 177 14.30 9.33 -11.36
CA PRO A 177 14.00 8.09 -12.11
C PRO A 177 15.02 6.97 -11.91
N SER A 178 16.28 7.29 -11.56
CA SER A 178 17.33 6.30 -11.27
C SER A 178 16.97 5.41 -10.08
N LYS A 179 16.24 5.92 -9.09
CA LYS A 179 15.79 5.17 -7.91
C LYS A 179 14.94 3.94 -8.27
N PHE A 180 14.10 4.07 -9.29
CA PHE A 180 13.35 2.93 -9.81
C PHE A 180 14.27 1.83 -10.36
N SER A 181 15.27 2.22 -11.17
CA SER A 181 16.22 1.28 -11.75
C SER A 181 17.06 0.59 -10.67
N ASP A 182 17.42 1.31 -9.61
CA ASP A 182 18.15 0.78 -8.48
C ASP A 182 17.33 -0.26 -7.71
N LEU A 183 16.04 0.01 -7.46
CA LEU A 183 15.12 -0.96 -6.84
C LEU A 183 14.98 -2.23 -7.69
N LEU A 184 14.80 -2.08 -8.99
CA LEU A 184 14.68 -3.21 -9.91
C LEU A 184 15.93 -4.08 -9.93
N ALA A 185 17.11 -3.43 -10.00
CA ALA A 185 18.39 -4.13 -10.05
C ALA A 185 18.70 -4.93 -8.77
N GLN A 186 18.14 -4.55 -7.64
CA GLN A 186 18.30 -5.26 -6.36
C GLN A 186 17.44 -6.52 -6.24
N ILE A 187 16.47 -6.74 -7.15
CA ILE A 187 15.61 -7.95 -7.15
C ILE A 187 16.37 -9.10 -7.84
N SER A 188 17.25 -9.77 -7.09
CA SER A 188 17.94 -10.94 -7.61
C SER A 188 16.99 -12.13 -7.84
N PRO A 189 17.37 -13.11 -8.68
CA PRO A 189 16.59 -14.34 -8.87
C PRO A 189 16.28 -15.06 -7.57
N GLU A 190 17.25 -15.14 -6.64
CA GLU A 190 17.10 -15.78 -5.34
C GLU A 190 16.09 -15.04 -4.45
N ARG A 191 16.17 -13.70 -4.39
CA ARG A 191 15.19 -12.87 -3.70
C ARG A 191 13.79 -13.07 -4.28
N ARG A 192 13.68 -13.10 -5.61
CA ARG A 192 12.40 -13.32 -6.29
C ARG A 192 11.78 -14.65 -5.87
N LEU A 193 12.54 -15.76 -5.91
CA LEU A 193 12.06 -17.07 -5.48
C LEU A 193 11.66 -17.09 -4.00
N THR A 194 12.44 -16.47 -3.13
CA THR A 194 12.13 -16.39 -1.69
C THR A 194 10.86 -15.57 -1.43
N TRP A 195 10.71 -14.42 -2.06
CA TRP A 195 9.58 -13.53 -1.81
C TRP A 195 8.25 -14.02 -2.42
N GLN A 196 8.30 -14.93 -3.39
CA GLN A 196 7.12 -15.59 -3.94
C GLN A 196 6.52 -16.65 -3.01
N GLN A 197 7.24 -17.04 -1.95
CA GLN A 197 6.74 -18.02 -0.99
C GLN A 197 5.60 -17.45 -0.12
N GLY A 198 4.79 -18.36 0.41
CA GLY A 198 3.69 -18.02 1.29
C GLY A 198 2.40 -17.65 0.55
N ASP A 199 1.50 -17.04 1.29
CA ASP A 199 0.18 -16.61 0.83
C ASP A 199 -0.15 -15.20 1.34
N VAL A 200 -1.30 -14.67 0.94
CA VAL A 200 -1.75 -13.33 1.33
C VAL A 200 -1.77 -13.12 2.84
N LEU A 201 -2.15 -14.14 3.61
CA LEU A 201 -2.20 -14.04 5.07
C LEU A 201 -0.78 -13.99 5.67
N SER A 202 0.13 -14.80 5.19
CA SER A 202 1.52 -14.77 5.62
C SER A 202 2.20 -13.44 5.27
N TRP A 203 1.94 -12.88 4.09
CA TRP A 203 2.45 -11.56 3.67
C TRP A 203 1.87 -10.42 4.51
N ALA A 204 0.58 -10.51 4.89
CA ALA A 204 -0.03 -9.57 5.83
C ALA A 204 0.65 -9.64 7.20
N ASN A 205 0.97 -10.83 7.67
CA ASN A 205 1.64 -11.02 8.96
C ASN A 205 3.09 -10.54 8.97
N GLU A 206 3.78 -10.52 7.84
CA GLU A 206 5.04 -9.78 7.72
C GLU A 206 4.84 -8.26 7.98
N SER A 207 3.78 -7.67 7.41
CA SER A 207 3.44 -6.25 7.65
C SER A 207 3.05 -6.01 9.11
N ALA A 208 2.26 -6.91 9.72
CA ALA A 208 1.89 -6.82 11.13
C ALA A 208 3.12 -6.83 12.06
N ALA A 209 4.10 -7.70 11.79
CA ALA A 209 5.32 -7.75 12.56
C ALA A 209 6.13 -6.45 12.46
N ILE A 210 6.20 -5.86 11.27
CA ILE A 210 6.85 -4.56 11.06
C ILE A 210 6.09 -3.44 11.78
N THR A 211 4.75 -3.46 11.76
CA THR A 211 3.92 -2.52 12.53
C THR A 211 4.25 -2.58 14.01
N VAL A 212 4.34 -3.78 14.57
CA VAL A 212 4.72 -3.95 16.00
C VAL A 212 6.08 -3.31 16.28
N ASP A 213 7.07 -3.54 15.40
CA ASP A 213 8.41 -2.94 15.51
C ASP A 213 8.36 -1.41 15.44
N ILE A 214 7.64 -0.83 14.48
CA ILE A 214 7.46 0.62 14.36
C ILE A 214 6.92 1.22 15.65
N TYR A 215 5.89 0.60 16.24
CA TYR A 215 5.28 1.11 17.48
C TYR A 215 6.13 0.86 18.72
N GLN A 216 6.98 -0.15 18.75
CA GLN A 216 7.96 -0.34 19.85
C GLN A 216 9.03 0.76 19.84
N HIS A 217 9.41 1.25 18.68
CA HIS A 217 10.41 2.31 18.52
C HIS A 217 9.80 3.72 18.54
N TYR A 218 8.48 3.84 18.39
CA TYR A 218 7.78 5.13 18.48
C TYR A 218 7.46 5.49 19.93
N LYS A 219 7.68 6.76 20.29
CA LYS A 219 7.24 7.36 21.56
C LYS A 219 6.47 8.65 21.28
N PRO A 220 5.37 8.93 21.99
CA PRO A 220 4.63 10.18 21.85
C PRO A 220 5.55 11.40 21.97
N GLY A 221 5.45 12.34 21.01
CA GLY A 221 6.30 13.53 20.93
C GLY A 221 7.69 13.30 20.32
N MET A 222 8.01 12.09 19.86
CA MET A 222 9.26 11.80 19.16
C MET A 222 9.32 12.56 17.82
N LEU A 223 10.49 13.17 17.55
CA LEU A 223 10.79 13.79 16.27
C LEU A 223 11.32 12.71 15.32
N LEU A 224 10.62 12.49 14.23
CA LEU A 224 11.02 11.56 13.17
C LEU A 224 11.91 12.31 12.17
N GLY A 225 13.21 12.32 12.43
CA GLY A 225 14.23 13.01 11.63
C GLY A 225 14.92 12.10 10.60
N GLU A 226 16.08 12.54 10.12
CA GLU A 226 16.92 11.80 9.17
C GLU A 226 17.32 10.40 9.67
N ASP A 227 17.52 10.23 10.98
CA ASP A 227 17.86 8.91 11.54
C ASP A 227 16.70 7.92 11.40
N TYR A 228 15.45 8.40 11.51
CA TYR A 228 14.27 7.59 11.25
C TYR A 228 14.20 7.18 9.76
N VAL A 229 14.47 8.11 8.86
CA VAL A 229 14.53 7.82 7.41
C VAL A 229 15.58 6.76 7.13
N LYS A 230 16.81 6.91 7.62
CA LYS A 230 17.91 5.94 7.44
C LYS A 230 17.58 4.56 8.01
N LEU A 231 16.94 4.52 9.18
CA LEU A 231 16.56 3.27 9.84
C LEU A 231 15.55 2.47 8.99
N TYR A 232 14.52 3.14 8.45
CA TYR A 232 13.42 2.47 7.78
C TYR A 232 13.52 2.43 6.26
N GLN A 233 14.47 3.15 5.63
CA GLN A 233 14.67 3.09 4.18
C GLN A 233 14.85 1.66 3.65
N PRO A 234 15.78 0.82 4.18
CA PRO A 234 15.98 -0.52 3.63
C PRO A 234 14.73 -1.39 3.74
N LEU A 235 13.96 -1.22 4.82
CA LEU A 235 12.72 -1.95 5.04
C LEU A 235 11.61 -1.50 4.09
N LEU A 236 11.44 -0.20 3.91
CA LEU A 236 10.47 0.36 2.97
C LEU A 236 10.75 -0.13 1.53
N GLU A 237 12.01 -0.03 1.10
CA GLU A 237 12.45 -0.49 -0.23
C GLU A 237 12.18 -1.99 -0.40
N GLN A 238 12.49 -2.79 0.60
CA GLN A 238 12.20 -4.22 0.59
C GLN A 238 10.70 -4.49 0.48
N ARG A 239 9.84 -3.76 1.20
CA ARG A 239 8.37 -3.95 1.14
C ARG A 239 7.83 -3.59 -0.25
N VAL A 240 8.31 -2.53 -0.88
CA VAL A 240 7.96 -2.17 -2.27
C VAL A 240 8.37 -3.30 -3.24
N GLN A 241 9.58 -3.83 -3.10
CA GLN A 241 10.09 -4.92 -3.95
C GLN A 241 9.31 -6.22 -3.74
N GLN A 242 8.99 -6.58 -2.49
CA GLN A 242 8.18 -7.76 -2.17
C GLN A 242 6.78 -7.66 -2.76
N ALA A 243 6.13 -6.49 -2.63
CA ALA A 243 4.83 -6.23 -3.23
C ALA A 243 4.86 -6.43 -4.75
N ALA A 244 5.88 -5.88 -5.42
CA ALA A 244 6.03 -5.99 -6.87
C ALA A 244 6.27 -7.45 -7.33
N VAL A 245 7.12 -8.19 -6.65
CA VAL A 245 7.41 -9.61 -6.96
C VAL A 245 6.16 -10.49 -6.78
N ARG A 246 5.42 -10.27 -5.70
CA ARG A 246 4.18 -11.02 -5.38
C ARG A 246 3.05 -10.67 -6.33
N LEU A 247 2.91 -9.38 -6.66
CA LEU A 247 1.96 -8.94 -7.67
C LEU A 247 2.27 -9.54 -9.04
N ALA A 248 3.54 -9.50 -9.47
CA ALA A 248 3.94 -10.08 -10.75
C ALA A 248 3.63 -11.58 -10.82
N MET A 249 3.92 -12.33 -9.76
CA MET A 249 3.59 -13.76 -9.66
C MET A 249 2.08 -14.00 -9.79
N LEU A 250 1.25 -13.25 -9.06
CA LEU A 250 -0.20 -13.39 -9.12
C LEU A 250 -0.75 -13.05 -10.51
N LEU A 251 -0.23 -12.00 -11.15
CA LEU A 251 -0.63 -11.60 -12.50
C LEU A 251 -0.25 -12.67 -13.54
N ASP A 252 0.96 -13.22 -13.47
CA ASP A 252 1.38 -14.31 -14.34
C ASP A 252 0.50 -15.55 -14.19
N GLN A 253 0.05 -15.86 -12.96
CA GLN A 253 -0.87 -16.99 -12.70
C GLN A 253 -2.29 -16.73 -13.19
N LEU A 254 -2.85 -15.55 -12.92
CA LEU A 254 -4.24 -15.22 -13.22
C LEU A 254 -4.47 -14.91 -14.69
N LEU A 255 -3.46 -14.40 -15.37
CA LEU A 255 -3.53 -14.03 -16.78
C LEU A 255 -2.82 -15.06 -17.71
N ALA A 256 -2.38 -16.22 -17.19
CA ALA A 256 -1.71 -17.24 -17.99
C ALA A 256 -2.59 -17.86 -19.09
N ASN A 257 -3.93 -17.82 -18.96
CA ASN A 257 -4.90 -18.48 -19.86
C ASN A 257 -5.49 -17.56 -20.93
#